data_43a51b13cb9e9dbaa015b51b7e6b2157
#
_entry.id   43a51b13cb9e9dbaa015b51b7e6b2157
#
_cell.length_a   1.000
_cell.length_b   1.000
_cell.length_c   1.000
_cell.angle_alpha   90.00
_cell.angle_beta   90.00
_cell.angle_gamma   90.00
#
_symmetry.space_group_name_H-M   'P 1'
#
loop_
_entity.id
_entity.type
_entity.pdbx_description
1 polymer ?
#
loop_
_entity_poly.entity_id
_entity_poly.type
_entity_poly.pdbx_seq_one_letter_code
_entity_poly.pdbx_strand_id
1 'polypeptide(L)'
;GVILDWVPAHFPRDTFGLSAFDGTCLYEHFDPRQGSHPHWGTLIYNYGRPEVKNFLIANALFWAKEYHADGIRMDAVASMLYLDYGKQDGEWVANIYGGNENLEAIEFLKHLNSIFKKEFPDALLIAEESTAWPKVTGELDDEGLGFDYKWNMGWMNDFTEYMKNDPIYRGAHHDQLTFSMVYAYSEKFMLSLSHDEVVHLKGSMYTKMPGTPEQKMANLRLAYAYQMVHPGKKLLFMGQEFGQEKEWNEKQSLSWELLEDKEHLQLKNYMAALHAFYKANPALYQLDEKPEGFEWINGMEWEKNLLIFLRRTRKKEDTLLVICNFSNVEYDDFRIGVPYPGKYKEMFNSDAESYGGTGVGNPRVKMSKKTECDERKNSITVKLAPLSVQVFSYTKPETGAASNKSAKAKTAAKAAAEKKTGKKGKPAGKTEEAVKAVKAKKTTKTAQKAEKKVSEKTVKTAEKKQGTTT
;
A
#
# COMPACT_ATOMS: atom_id res chain seq x y z
N GLY A 1 -6.01 12.87 2.82
CA GLY A 1 -5.61 13.26 4.16
C GLY A 1 -4.11 13.54 4.22
N VAL A 2 -3.67 14.23 5.26
CA VAL A 2 -2.27 14.54 5.54
C VAL A 2 -1.92 13.95 6.90
N ILE A 3 -0.88 13.13 6.96
CA ILE A 3 -0.31 12.60 8.20
C ILE A 3 1.05 13.27 8.40
N LEU A 4 1.24 13.90 9.56
CA LEU A 4 2.50 14.55 9.89
C LEU A 4 3.43 13.56 10.60
N ASP A 5 4.71 13.64 10.26
CA ASP A 5 5.76 12.95 10.97
C ASP A 5 6.15 13.78 12.20
N TRP A 6 5.89 13.26 13.38
CA TRP A 6 6.08 13.94 14.67
C TRP A 6 7.11 13.21 15.50
N VAL A 7 8.05 13.96 16.07
CA VAL A 7 9.28 13.44 16.68
C VAL A 7 9.30 13.71 18.19
N PRO A 8 8.55 12.99 19.03
CA PRO A 8 8.55 13.17 20.46
C PRO A 8 9.71 12.44 21.18
N ALA A 9 10.45 11.59 20.46
CA ALA A 9 11.56 10.81 21.03
C ALA A 9 12.89 11.59 21.07
N HIS A 10 13.06 12.56 20.17
CA HIS A 10 14.32 13.27 19.98
C HIS A 10 14.17 14.75 20.34
N PHE A 11 14.93 15.21 21.33
CA PHE A 11 15.03 16.61 21.69
C PHE A 11 16.36 17.17 21.19
N PRO A 12 16.35 18.21 20.31
CA PRO A 12 17.59 18.72 19.71
C PRO A 12 18.48 19.45 20.71
N ARG A 13 19.80 19.37 20.50
CA ARG A 13 20.84 20.04 21.33
C ARG A 13 21.23 21.39 20.76
N ASP A 14 20.44 21.98 19.89
CA ASP A 14 20.77 23.25 19.24
C ASP A 14 20.95 24.37 20.29
N THR A 15 22.04 25.11 20.18
CA THR A 15 22.37 26.20 21.12
C THR A 15 21.40 27.37 21.10
N PHE A 16 20.59 27.48 20.05
CA PHE A 16 19.51 28.45 19.91
C PHE A 16 18.12 27.86 20.24
N GLY A 17 18.06 26.57 20.62
CA GLY A 17 16.85 25.84 20.95
C GLY A 17 16.48 25.93 22.44
N LEU A 18 15.65 25.01 22.88
CA LEU A 18 15.10 24.97 24.23
C LEU A 18 15.94 24.14 25.20
N SER A 19 16.95 23.39 24.74
CA SER A 19 17.86 22.62 25.56
C SER A 19 18.68 23.57 26.47
N ALA A 20 18.66 23.32 27.77
CA ALA A 20 19.33 24.14 28.76
C ALA A 20 19.05 25.66 28.61
N PHE A 21 17.86 26.05 28.22
CA PHE A 21 17.47 27.42 27.85
C PHE A 21 17.76 28.44 28.98
N ASP A 22 17.50 28.08 30.23
CA ASP A 22 17.77 28.91 31.40
C ASP A 22 19.03 28.45 32.19
N GLY A 23 19.85 27.57 31.61
CA GLY A 23 21.01 26.97 32.26
C GLY A 23 20.68 25.71 33.05
N THR A 24 19.43 25.27 33.08
CA THR A 24 18.97 24.03 33.71
C THR A 24 18.30 23.08 32.71
N CYS A 25 18.09 21.82 33.11
CA CYS A 25 17.37 20.81 32.29
C CYS A 25 15.86 20.97 32.51
N LEU A 26 15.20 21.81 31.70
CA LEU A 26 13.76 22.04 31.78
C LEU A 26 12.97 20.94 31.11
N TYR A 27 13.38 20.46 29.95
CA TYR A 27 12.67 19.50 29.12
C TYR A 27 13.26 18.08 29.20
N GLU A 28 14.55 17.98 29.39
CA GLU A 28 15.35 16.76 29.47
C GLU A 28 15.67 16.33 30.89
N HIS A 29 16.15 15.09 31.06
CA HIS A 29 16.73 14.66 32.32
C HIS A 29 18.16 15.21 32.48
N PHE A 30 18.55 15.59 33.74
CA PHE A 30 19.90 16.02 34.07
C PHE A 30 20.93 14.88 33.94
N ASP A 31 20.55 13.66 34.35
CA ASP A 31 21.41 12.48 34.21
C ASP A 31 21.44 12.05 32.73
N PRO A 32 22.60 12.06 32.05
CA PRO A 32 22.71 11.70 30.64
C PRO A 32 22.33 10.24 30.37
N ARG A 33 22.37 9.36 31.35
CA ARG A 33 21.91 7.98 31.22
C ARG A 33 20.38 7.91 30.97
N GLN A 34 19.63 8.90 31.40
CA GLN A 34 18.20 9.04 31.20
C GLN A 34 17.87 10.09 30.13
N GLY A 35 18.71 11.12 29.99
CA GLY A 35 18.44 12.32 29.20
C GLY A 35 19.11 12.35 27.82
N SER A 36 19.82 11.30 27.40
CA SER A 36 20.59 11.33 26.15
C SER A 36 20.44 10.04 25.33
N HIS A 37 20.34 10.21 24.00
CA HIS A 37 20.51 9.16 23.01
C HIS A 37 21.94 9.21 22.43
N PRO A 38 22.89 8.37 22.90
CA PRO A 38 24.28 8.45 22.50
C PRO A 38 24.51 8.32 21.00
N HIS A 39 23.81 7.39 20.35
CA HIS A 39 23.98 7.06 18.93
C HIS A 39 23.39 8.12 17.99
N TRP A 40 22.35 8.83 18.40
CA TRP A 40 21.67 9.84 17.59
C TRP A 40 22.11 11.27 17.94
N GLY A 41 22.86 11.45 19.05
CA GLY A 41 23.33 12.76 19.47
C GLY A 41 22.21 13.70 19.95
N THR A 42 21.01 13.21 20.22
CA THR A 42 19.86 13.97 20.70
C THR A 42 19.65 13.77 22.20
N LEU A 43 18.79 14.60 22.80
CA LEU A 43 18.33 14.46 24.17
C LEU A 43 17.01 13.70 24.22
N ILE A 44 16.66 13.21 25.41
CA ILE A 44 15.42 12.52 25.72
C ILE A 44 14.57 13.46 26.59
N TYR A 45 13.31 13.67 26.21
CA TYR A 45 12.36 14.39 27.03
C TYR A 45 12.12 13.69 28.38
N ASN A 46 11.99 14.48 29.46
CA ASN A 46 11.57 13.96 30.75
C ASN A 46 10.05 13.78 30.78
N TYR A 47 9.58 12.63 30.31
CA TYR A 47 8.15 12.31 30.24
C TYR A 47 7.46 12.23 31.61
N GLY A 48 8.22 12.16 32.71
CA GLY A 48 7.70 12.18 34.06
C GLY A 48 7.27 13.57 34.54
N ARG A 49 7.77 14.66 33.92
CA ARG A 49 7.41 16.04 34.29
C ARG A 49 6.06 16.44 33.67
N PRO A 50 5.08 16.89 34.50
CA PRO A 50 3.77 17.32 33.97
C PRO A 50 3.88 18.45 32.94
N GLU A 51 4.81 19.39 33.09
CA GLU A 51 5.01 20.51 32.18
C GLU A 51 5.48 20.00 30.78
N VAL A 52 6.38 19.04 30.76
CA VAL A 52 6.89 18.42 29.51
C VAL A 52 5.80 17.60 28.84
N LYS A 53 5.04 16.79 29.60
CA LYS A 53 3.88 16.09 29.07
C LYS A 53 2.88 17.06 28.44
N ASN A 54 2.51 18.14 29.16
CA ASN A 54 1.60 19.14 28.65
C ASN A 54 2.12 19.83 27.38
N PHE A 55 3.42 20.14 27.32
CA PHE A 55 4.07 20.71 26.14
C PHE A 55 3.92 19.78 24.92
N LEU A 56 4.26 18.50 25.08
CA LEU A 56 4.20 17.51 24.00
C LEU A 56 2.75 17.23 23.56
N ILE A 57 1.80 17.08 24.51
CA ILE A 57 0.39 16.88 24.21
C ILE A 57 -0.19 18.09 23.47
N ALA A 58 0.08 19.30 23.97
CA ALA A 58 -0.38 20.53 23.34
C ALA A 58 0.18 20.67 21.92
N ASN A 59 1.44 20.29 21.70
CA ASN A 59 2.07 20.32 20.38
C ASN A 59 1.41 19.31 19.41
N ALA A 60 1.14 18.08 19.86
CA ALA A 60 0.43 17.10 19.01
C ALA A 60 -0.98 17.58 18.64
N LEU A 61 -1.73 18.11 19.62
CA LEU A 61 -3.08 18.66 19.36
C LEU A 61 -3.04 19.88 18.44
N PHE A 62 -2.01 20.73 18.56
CA PHE A 62 -1.83 21.91 17.73
C PHE A 62 -1.81 21.58 16.22
N TRP A 63 -1.06 20.54 15.85
CA TRP A 63 -1.01 20.13 14.44
C TRP A 63 -2.35 19.64 13.90
N ALA A 64 -3.11 18.91 14.69
CA ALA A 64 -4.44 18.46 14.28
C ALA A 64 -5.46 19.62 14.28
N LYS A 65 -5.40 20.51 15.28
CA LYS A 65 -6.37 21.59 15.45
C LYS A 65 -6.15 22.77 14.51
N GLU A 66 -4.92 23.28 14.46
CA GLU A 66 -4.61 24.53 13.73
C GLU A 66 -4.21 24.26 12.28
N TYR A 67 -3.59 23.12 12.00
CA TYR A 67 -3.15 22.73 10.64
C TYR A 67 -4.04 21.68 9.99
N HIS A 68 -5.05 21.19 10.72
CA HIS A 68 -6.02 20.19 10.21
C HIS A 68 -5.35 18.91 9.71
N ALA A 69 -4.28 18.46 10.38
CA ALA A 69 -3.67 17.18 10.08
C ALA A 69 -4.66 16.03 10.32
N ASP A 70 -4.74 15.10 9.39
CA ASP A 70 -5.61 13.92 9.47
C ASP A 70 -4.98 12.79 10.30
N GLY A 71 -3.77 12.98 10.78
CA GLY A 71 -3.08 12.04 11.66
C GLY A 71 -1.64 12.43 11.94
N ILE A 72 -1.04 11.67 12.84
CA ILE A 72 0.35 11.81 13.28
C ILE A 72 1.01 10.45 13.24
N ARG A 73 2.20 10.37 12.64
CA ARG A 73 3.12 9.25 12.82
C ARG A 73 4.16 9.66 13.86
N MET A 74 4.29 8.86 14.91
CA MET A 74 5.29 9.08 15.97
C MET A 74 6.57 8.33 15.65
N ASP A 75 7.65 9.10 15.55
CA ASP A 75 9.00 8.61 15.31
C ASP A 75 9.56 7.90 16.53
N ALA A 76 10.30 6.80 16.29
CA ALA A 76 11.15 6.10 17.26
C ALA A 76 10.45 5.74 18.59
N VAL A 77 9.19 5.33 18.58
CA VAL A 77 8.43 4.98 19.79
C VAL A 77 9.13 3.90 20.62
N ALA A 78 9.83 2.94 19.97
CA ALA A 78 10.64 1.95 20.67
C ALA A 78 11.66 2.57 21.63
N SER A 79 12.31 3.64 21.23
CA SER A 79 13.31 4.34 22.07
C SER A 79 12.69 5.09 23.26
N MET A 80 11.38 5.36 23.21
CA MET A 80 10.63 5.93 24.33
C MET A 80 10.23 4.86 25.34
N LEU A 81 9.89 3.65 24.87
CA LEU A 81 9.39 2.56 25.69
C LEU A 81 10.46 1.88 26.53
N TYR A 82 11.74 1.90 26.09
CA TYR A 82 12.83 1.19 26.74
C TYR A 82 13.94 2.15 27.18
N LEU A 83 14.30 2.10 28.49
CA LEU A 83 15.34 2.92 29.09
C LEU A 83 16.74 2.58 28.58
N ASP A 84 16.94 1.34 28.17
CA ASP A 84 18.22 0.80 27.66
C ASP A 84 18.31 0.82 26.11
N TYR A 85 17.33 1.40 25.41
CA TYR A 85 17.31 1.39 23.94
C TYR A 85 18.58 2.05 23.36
N GLY A 86 19.37 1.24 22.62
CA GLY A 86 20.62 1.70 22.02
C GLY A 86 21.72 2.05 23.01
N LYS A 87 21.65 1.58 24.25
CA LYS A 87 22.64 1.84 25.32
C LYS A 87 23.33 0.56 25.76
N GLN A 88 24.54 0.70 26.28
CA GLN A 88 25.32 -0.39 26.84
C GLN A 88 25.08 -0.51 28.37
N ASP A 89 25.54 -1.60 28.95
CA ASP A 89 25.51 -1.78 30.40
C ASP A 89 26.18 -0.61 31.10
N GLY A 90 25.48 -0.05 32.11
CA GLY A 90 25.92 1.13 32.86
C GLY A 90 25.57 2.49 32.20
N GLU A 91 25.08 2.52 30.98
CA GLU A 91 24.65 3.73 30.25
C GLU A 91 23.16 4.06 30.42
N TRP A 92 22.45 3.31 31.22
CA TRP A 92 21.04 3.53 31.52
C TRP A 92 20.72 3.31 32.99
N VAL A 93 19.53 3.75 33.41
CA VAL A 93 19.05 3.62 34.80
C VAL A 93 17.75 2.84 34.78
N ALA A 94 17.69 1.77 35.56
CA ALA A 94 16.51 0.96 35.72
C ALA A 94 15.32 1.73 36.30
N ASN A 95 14.10 1.34 35.97
CA ASN A 95 12.89 1.88 36.58
C ASN A 95 12.77 1.48 38.07
N ILE A 96 11.75 1.99 38.75
CA ILE A 96 11.53 1.75 40.18
C ILE A 96 11.32 0.27 40.56
N TYR A 97 11.06 -0.60 39.60
CA TYR A 97 10.92 -2.04 39.77
C TYR A 97 12.15 -2.83 39.34
N GLY A 98 13.21 -2.14 38.87
CA GLY A 98 14.45 -2.74 38.38
C GLY A 98 14.41 -3.20 36.92
N GLY A 99 13.34 -2.91 36.18
CA GLY A 99 13.18 -3.24 34.75
C GLY A 99 13.70 -2.13 33.83
N ASN A 100 13.64 -2.39 32.55
CA ASN A 100 14.07 -1.47 31.48
C ASN A 100 12.91 -0.71 30.81
N GLU A 101 11.66 -0.98 31.18
CA GLU A 101 10.51 -0.25 30.67
C GLU A 101 10.50 1.19 31.20
N ASN A 102 10.29 2.16 30.32
CA ASN A 102 10.13 3.57 30.67
C ASN A 102 8.67 3.84 31.07
N LEU A 103 8.37 3.70 32.36
CA LEU A 103 7.00 3.79 32.89
C LEU A 103 6.37 5.16 32.64
N GLU A 104 7.17 6.23 32.73
CA GLU A 104 6.74 7.60 32.49
C GLU A 104 6.37 7.84 31.02
N ALA A 105 7.15 7.29 30.09
CA ALA A 105 6.84 7.39 28.67
C ALA A 105 5.62 6.55 28.27
N ILE A 106 5.46 5.37 28.87
CA ILE A 106 4.27 4.52 28.65
C ILE A 106 3.00 5.25 29.09
N GLU A 107 3.02 5.84 30.28
CA GLU A 107 1.89 6.63 30.80
C GLU A 107 1.63 7.86 29.91
N PHE A 108 2.69 8.57 29.50
CA PHE A 108 2.58 9.71 28.57
C PHE A 108 1.93 9.31 27.25
N LEU A 109 2.37 8.22 26.62
CA LEU A 109 1.81 7.76 25.34
C LEU A 109 0.32 7.38 25.46
N LYS A 110 -0.05 6.63 26.50
CA LYS A 110 -1.45 6.29 26.78
C LYS A 110 -2.31 7.54 26.99
N HIS A 111 -1.81 8.49 27.75
CA HIS A 111 -2.50 9.74 28.05
C HIS A 111 -2.68 10.61 26.79
N LEU A 112 -1.59 10.81 26.03
CA LEU A 112 -1.63 11.53 24.76
C LEU A 112 -2.64 10.92 23.80
N ASN A 113 -2.56 9.61 23.57
CA ASN A 113 -3.41 8.92 22.62
C ASN A 113 -4.88 8.98 23.04
N SER A 114 -5.17 8.87 24.33
CA SER A 114 -6.52 9.04 24.89
C SER A 114 -7.10 10.42 24.58
N ILE A 115 -6.33 11.49 24.88
CA ILE A 115 -6.78 12.87 24.64
C ILE A 115 -6.92 13.13 23.14
N PHE A 116 -5.92 12.73 22.35
CA PHE A 116 -5.91 12.97 20.91
C PHE A 116 -7.12 12.32 20.23
N LYS A 117 -7.41 11.06 20.54
CA LYS A 117 -8.57 10.34 19.98
C LYS A 117 -9.90 10.87 20.47
N LYS A 118 -9.95 11.43 21.67
CA LYS A 118 -11.15 12.10 22.19
C LYS A 118 -11.47 13.40 21.44
N GLU A 119 -10.46 14.22 21.16
CA GLU A 119 -10.60 15.50 20.47
C GLU A 119 -10.74 15.34 18.95
N PHE A 120 -10.03 14.34 18.38
CA PHE A 120 -9.95 14.07 16.93
C PHE A 120 -10.21 12.58 16.65
N PRO A 121 -11.44 12.06 16.79
CA PRO A 121 -11.73 10.62 16.71
C PRO A 121 -11.42 10.00 15.34
N ASP A 122 -11.48 10.79 14.27
CA ASP A 122 -11.23 10.36 12.90
C ASP A 122 -9.75 10.50 12.46
N ALA A 123 -8.92 11.20 13.24
CA ALA A 123 -7.50 11.35 12.94
C ALA A 123 -6.70 10.11 13.38
N LEU A 124 -5.68 9.77 12.62
CA LEU A 124 -4.87 8.57 12.83
C LEU A 124 -3.67 8.82 13.74
N LEU A 125 -3.38 7.84 14.59
CA LEU A 125 -2.14 7.75 15.37
C LEU A 125 -1.36 6.51 14.92
N ILE A 126 -0.15 6.71 14.42
CA ILE A 126 0.69 5.66 13.85
C ILE A 126 2.01 5.61 14.61
N ALA A 127 2.40 4.44 15.10
CA ALA A 127 3.68 4.27 15.79
C ALA A 127 4.75 3.72 14.84
N GLU A 128 5.93 4.32 14.85
CA GLU A 128 7.14 3.61 14.47
C GLU A 128 7.69 2.90 15.70
N GLU A 129 7.42 1.62 15.79
CA GLU A 129 7.88 0.78 16.89
C GLU A 129 8.45 -0.52 16.31
N SER A 130 9.75 -0.76 16.50
CA SER A 130 10.51 -1.83 15.83
C SER A 130 10.70 -3.08 16.69
N THR A 131 10.24 -3.05 17.93
CA THR A 131 10.43 -4.16 18.88
C THR A 131 9.21 -5.08 18.96
N ALA A 132 9.29 -6.08 19.82
CA ALA A 132 8.18 -6.98 20.14
C ALA A 132 7.28 -6.45 21.27
N TRP A 133 7.26 -5.12 21.53
CA TRP A 133 6.36 -4.54 22.53
C TRP A 133 4.90 -4.92 22.20
N PRO A 134 4.17 -5.51 23.17
CA PRO A 134 2.82 -6.00 22.90
C PRO A 134 1.78 -4.88 22.90
N LYS A 135 0.69 -5.08 22.14
CA LYS A 135 -0.50 -4.23 22.13
C LYS A 135 -0.21 -2.74 21.86
N VAL A 136 0.75 -2.44 20.98
CA VAL A 136 0.97 -1.06 20.51
C VAL A 136 -0.34 -0.49 19.91
N THR A 137 -1.04 -1.29 19.13
CA THR A 137 -2.32 -0.95 18.51
C THR A 137 -3.53 -1.50 19.29
N GLY A 138 -3.31 -1.99 20.51
CA GLY A 138 -4.37 -2.44 21.40
C GLY A 138 -5.12 -1.27 22.03
N GLU A 139 -6.37 -1.54 22.43
CA GLU A 139 -7.21 -0.56 23.13
C GLU A 139 -6.62 -0.21 24.50
N LEU A 140 -6.81 1.05 24.92
CA LEU A 140 -6.30 1.54 26.22
C LEU A 140 -6.88 0.76 27.41
N ASP A 141 -8.15 0.34 27.32
CA ASP A 141 -8.86 -0.43 28.36
C ASP A 141 -8.32 -1.88 28.48
N ASP A 142 -7.62 -2.36 27.43
CA ASP A 142 -6.95 -3.66 27.42
C ASP A 142 -5.41 -3.53 27.56
N GLU A 143 -4.97 -2.51 28.30
CA GLU A 143 -3.57 -2.19 28.57
C GLU A 143 -2.72 -1.86 27.31
N GLY A 144 -3.35 -1.68 26.16
CA GLY A 144 -2.69 -1.25 24.93
C GLY A 144 -2.21 0.20 24.99
N LEU A 145 -1.42 0.61 23.99
CA LEU A 145 -0.96 2.00 23.88
C LEU A 145 -1.95 2.90 23.12
N GLY A 146 -2.94 2.34 22.44
CA GLY A 146 -4.00 3.11 21.76
C GLY A 146 -3.64 3.70 20.41
N PHE A 147 -2.60 3.21 19.73
CA PHE A 147 -2.31 3.59 18.35
C PHE A 147 -3.28 2.92 17.37
N ASP A 148 -3.58 3.59 16.26
CA ASP A 148 -4.39 3.01 15.19
C ASP A 148 -3.59 2.01 14.34
N TYR A 149 -2.30 2.30 14.08
CA TYR A 149 -1.40 1.45 13.29
C TYR A 149 0.02 1.47 13.85
N LYS A 150 0.75 0.42 13.49
CA LYS A 150 2.20 0.26 13.76
C LYS A 150 2.93 -0.03 12.46
N TRP A 151 4.07 0.61 12.20
CA TRP A 151 4.94 0.22 11.09
C TRP A 151 5.48 -1.19 11.29
N ASN A 152 5.42 -2.01 10.24
CA ASN A 152 5.96 -3.36 10.26
C ASN A 152 7.43 -3.37 9.83
N MET A 153 8.31 -3.03 10.74
CA MET A 153 9.76 -2.96 10.49
C MET A 153 10.34 -4.37 10.24
N GLY A 154 9.79 -5.41 10.88
CA GLY A 154 10.20 -6.80 10.65
C GLY A 154 9.95 -7.23 9.20
N TRP A 155 8.72 -7.06 8.71
CA TRP A 155 8.38 -7.32 7.30
C TRP A 155 9.27 -6.50 6.34
N MET A 156 9.48 -5.23 6.64
CA MET A 156 10.29 -4.35 5.80
C MET A 156 11.73 -4.86 5.67
N ASN A 157 12.36 -5.22 6.78
CA ASN A 157 13.72 -5.76 6.77
C ASN A 157 13.80 -7.09 6.00
N ASP A 158 12.96 -8.07 6.36
CA ASP A 158 12.96 -9.39 5.73
C ASP A 158 12.70 -9.29 4.24
N PHE A 159 11.69 -8.50 3.86
CA PHE A 159 11.29 -8.32 2.46
C PHE A 159 12.37 -7.63 1.63
N THR A 160 12.98 -6.56 2.14
CA THR A 160 14.03 -5.85 1.39
C THR A 160 15.30 -6.69 1.25
N GLU A 161 15.70 -7.43 2.28
CA GLU A 161 16.82 -8.37 2.20
C GLU A 161 16.54 -9.52 1.22
N TYR A 162 15.33 -10.08 1.24
CA TYR A 162 14.91 -11.08 0.26
C TYR A 162 15.01 -10.55 -1.18
N MET A 163 14.50 -9.35 -1.44
CA MET A 163 14.46 -8.78 -2.78
C MET A 163 15.85 -8.43 -3.35
N LYS A 164 16.84 -8.17 -2.51
CA LYS A 164 18.25 -7.96 -2.92
C LYS A 164 18.91 -9.20 -3.51
N ASN A 165 18.43 -10.39 -3.13
CA ASN A 165 18.98 -11.64 -3.63
C ASN A 165 18.66 -11.82 -5.12
N ASP A 166 19.62 -12.34 -5.88
CA ASP A 166 19.34 -12.83 -7.23
C ASP A 166 18.25 -13.90 -7.18
N PRO A 167 17.27 -13.90 -8.10
CA PRO A 167 16.17 -14.85 -8.11
C PRO A 167 16.57 -16.33 -7.98
N ILE A 168 17.75 -16.73 -8.44
CA ILE A 168 18.25 -18.10 -8.33
C ILE A 168 18.58 -18.53 -6.89
N TYR A 169 18.83 -17.57 -5.98
CA TYR A 169 19.17 -17.85 -4.59
C TYR A 169 17.98 -17.64 -3.64
N ARG A 170 16.88 -17.04 -4.12
CA ARG A 170 15.71 -16.68 -3.29
C ARG A 170 15.05 -17.86 -2.58
N GLY A 171 15.13 -19.06 -3.15
CA GLY A 171 14.58 -20.27 -2.52
C GLY A 171 15.16 -20.55 -1.14
N ALA A 172 16.44 -20.28 -0.92
CA ALA A 172 17.09 -20.45 0.38
C ALA A 172 16.64 -19.43 1.45
N HIS A 173 15.93 -18.37 1.04
CA HIS A 173 15.46 -17.27 1.89
C HIS A 173 13.94 -17.14 1.89
N HIS A 174 13.22 -18.20 1.52
CA HIS A 174 11.75 -18.19 1.36
C HIS A 174 11.01 -17.84 2.65
N ASP A 175 11.58 -18.16 3.79
CA ASP A 175 11.08 -17.82 5.12
C ASP A 175 10.97 -16.31 5.34
N GLN A 176 11.86 -15.50 4.76
CA GLN A 176 11.79 -14.03 4.82
C GLN A 176 10.49 -13.46 4.21
N LEU A 177 9.83 -14.18 3.30
CA LEU A 177 8.52 -13.80 2.77
C LEU A 177 7.34 -14.30 3.61
N THR A 178 7.49 -15.46 4.26
CA THR A 178 6.38 -16.14 4.94
C THR A 178 6.32 -15.84 6.43
N PHE A 179 7.46 -15.50 7.06
CA PHE A 179 7.56 -15.27 8.51
C PHE A 179 6.64 -14.14 8.98
N SER A 180 6.47 -13.08 8.21
CA SER A 180 5.58 -11.97 8.55
C SER A 180 4.12 -12.42 8.80
N MET A 181 3.68 -13.50 8.15
CA MET A 181 2.33 -14.03 8.34
C MET A 181 2.13 -14.73 9.70
N VAL A 182 3.21 -15.08 10.40
CA VAL A 182 3.14 -15.67 11.76
C VAL A 182 2.61 -14.66 12.76
N TYR A 183 2.95 -13.38 12.56
CA TYR A 183 2.56 -12.28 13.46
C TYR A 183 1.66 -11.22 12.81
N ALA A 184 1.25 -11.40 11.54
CA ALA A 184 0.52 -10.40 10.75
C ALA A 184 -0.75 -9.84 11.43
N TYR A 185 -1.31 -10.54 12.40
CA TYR A 185 -2.55 -10.18 13.09
C TYR A 185 -2.35 -9.89 14.59
N SER A 186 -1.09 -9.82 15.06
CA SER A 186 -0.80 -9.42 16.45
C SER A 186 -0.99 -7.92 16.68
N GLU A 187 -0.84 -7.13 15.64
CA GLU A 187 -1.00 -5.68 15.61
C GLU A 187 -1.71 -5.25 14.31
N LYS A 188 -2.17 -4.01 14.24
CA LYS A 188 -2.67 -3.40 13.01
C LYS A 188 -1.49 -2.81 12.23
N PHE A 189 -0.91 -3.60 11.34
CA PHE A 189 0.34 -3.25 10.68
C PHE A 189 0.17 -2.37 9.45
N MET A 190 1.17 -1.49 9.25
CA MET A 190 1.44 -0.77 8.02
C MET A 190 2.78 -1.26 7.44
N LEU A 191 2.75 -1.76 6.21
CA LEU A 191 3.92 -2.24 5.47
C LEU A 191 4.69 -1.02 4.95
N SER A 192 5.73 -0.62 5.68
CA SER A 192 6.47 0.60 5.40
C SER A 192 7.67 0.33 4.47
N LEU A 193 7.72 1.04 3.34
CA LEU A 193 8.92 1.30 2.57
C LEU A 193 9.14 2.82 2.64
N SER A 194 9.77 3.26 3.72
CA SER A 194 9.90 4.68 4.08
C SER A 194 11.18 5.32 3.54
N HIS A 195 11.49 6.52 4.03
CA HIS A 195 12.75 7.19 3.74
C HIS A 195 13.95 6.42 4.31
N ASP A 196 13.79 5.72 5.43
CA ASP A 196 14.88 5.00 6.10
C ASP A 196 15.50 3.91 5.24
N GLU A 197 14.74 3.31 4.30
CA GLU A 197 15.25 2.30 3.39
C GLU A 197 16.06 2.88 2.24
N VAL A 198 16.02 4.19 2.02
CA VAL A 198 16.60 4.84 0.83
C VAL A 198 17.56 5.98 1.15
N VAL A 199 18.17 5.97 2.35
CA VAL A 199 19.14 6.94 2.85
C VAL A 199 20.36 6.25 3.47
N HIS A 200 21.36 7.02 3.82
CA HIS A 200 22.54 6.58 4.60
C HIS A 200 23.29 5.39 3.98
N LEU A 201 23.58 5.45 2.68
CA LEU A 201 24.29 4.43 1.91
C LEU A 201 23.55 3.09 1.77
N LYS A 202 22.25 3.10 2.02
CA LYS A 202 21.39 1.91 1.80
C LYS A 202 20.99 1.71 0.33
N GLY A 203 21.19 2.72 -0.53
CA GLY A 203 20.76 2.74 -1.93
C GLY A 203 19.26 2.96 -2.10
N SER A 204 18.80 3.26 -3.32
CA SER A 204 17.37 3.35 -3.64
C SER A 204 16.73 1.97 -3.76
N MET A 205 15.39 1.90 -3.83
CA MET A 205 14.72 0.63 -4.11
C MET A 205 15.13 0.05 -5.48
N TYR A 206 15.36 0.91 -6.48
CA TYR A 206 15.86 0.48 -7.79
C TYR A 206 17.26 -0.15 -7.70
N THR A 207 18.19 0.47 -6.96
CA THR A 207 19.56 -0.04 -6.84
C THR A 207 19.66 -1.31 -6.00
N LYS A 208 18.70 -1.55 -5.09
CA LYS A 208 18.60 -2.80 -4.33
C LYS A 208 18.20 -4.00 -5.19
N MET A 209 17.49 -3.76 -6.31
CA MET A 209 17.05 -4.86 -7.18
C MET A 209 18.22 -5.44 -7.96
N PRO A 210 18.35 -6.77 -8.04
CA PRO A 210 19.41 -7.45 -8.79
C PRO A 210 19.14 -7.44 -10.30
N GLY A 211 20.21 -7.64 -11.07
CA GLY A 211 20.16 -7.90 -12.51
C GLY A 211 20.32 -6.67 -13.40
N THR A 212 19.93 -6.81 -14.67
CA THR A 212 19.94 -5.74 -15.67
C THR A 212 18.87 -4.66 -15.37
N PRO A 213 18.91 -3.48 -16.01
CA PRO A 213 17.88 -2.46 -15.82
C PRO A 213 16.45 -3.01 -15.99
N GLU A 214 16.21 -3.81 -17.03
CA GLU A 214 14.90 -4.43 -17.29
C GLU A 214 14.49 -5.39 -16.17
N GLN A 215 15.44 -6.19 -15.65
CA GLN A 215 15.21 -7.09 -14.52
C GLN A 215 14.96 -6.32 -13.22
N LYS A 216 15.65 -5.20 -13.00
CA LYS A 216 15.38 -4.31 -11.86
C LYS A 216 13.96 -3.76 -11.91
N MET A 217 13.51 -3.28 -13.08
CA MET A 217 12.12 -2.81 -13.25
C MET A 217 11.10 -3.93 -13.05
N ALA A 218 11.37 -5.15 -13.51
CA ALA A 218 10.53 -6.31 -13.27
C ALA A 218 10.45 -6.64 -11.76
N ASN A 219 11.59 -6.63 -11.05
CA ASN A 219 11.64 -6.83 -9.61
C ASN A 219 10.90 -5.72 -8.84
N LEU A 220 10.97 -4.45 -9.26
CA LEU A 220 10.19 -3.36 -8.64
C LEU A 220 8.70 -3.57 -8.83
N ARG A 221 8.24 -3.94 -10.05
CA ARG A 221 6.82 -4.25 -10.29
C ARG A 221 6.34 -5.40 -9.41
N LEU A 222 7.13 -6.47 -9.31
CA LEU A 222 6.86 -7.61 -8.43
C LEU A 222 6.79 -7.17 -6.96
N ALA A 223 7.79 -6.41 -6.49
CA ALA A 223 7.89 -5.97 -5.10
C ALA A 223 6.69 -5.13 -4.67
N TYR A 224 6.32 -4.14 -5.47
CA TYR A 224 5.19 -3.26 -5.16
C TYR A 224 3.83 -3.99 -5.28
N ALA A 225 3.68 -4.91 -6.25
CA ALA A 225 2.49 -5.74 -6.30
C ALA A 225 2.37 -6.66 -5.09
N TYR A 226 3.47 -7.30 -4.66
CA TYR A 226 3.47 -8.13 -3.45
C TYR A 226 3.10 -7.32 -2.21
N GLN A 227 3.69 -6.13 -2.02
CA GLN A 227 3.28 -5.23 -0.94
C GLN A 227 1.77 -4.94 -0.99
N MET A 228 1.20 -4.67 -2.18
CA MET A 228 -0.23 -4.34 -2.31
C MET A 228 -1.16 -5.52 -2.03
N VAL A 229 -0.76 -6.74 -2.31
CA VAL A 229 -1.60 -7.93 -2.08
C VAL A 229 -1.38 -8.57 -0.71
N HIS A 230 -0.27 -8.29 -0.03
CA HIS A 230 0.00 -8.75 1.34
C HIS A 230 -0.97 -8.07 2.34
N PRO A 231 -1.40 -8.73 3.44
CA PRO A 231 -2.16 -8.07 4.51
C PRO A 231 -1.44 -6.88 5.14
N GLY A 232 -2.19 -5.87 5.59
CA GLY A 232 -1.68 -4.64 6.20
C GLY A 232 -1.83 -3.40 5.31
N LYS A 233 -1.73 -2.20 5.88
CA LYS A 233 -1.75 -0.92 5.14
C LYS A 233 -0.42 -0.71 4.42
N LYS A 234 -0.38 0.23 3.47
CA LYS A 234 0.75 0.42 2.55
C LYS A 234 1.37 1.80 2.71
N LEU A 235 2.68 1.85 2.75
CA LEU A 235 3.46 3.09 2.70
C LEU A 235 4.56 2.94 1.67
N LEU A 236 4.65 3.92 0.77
CA LEU A 236 5.76 4.10 -0.18
C LEU A 236 6.35 5.49 0.00
N PHE A 237 7.67 5.58 -0.04
CA PHE A 237 8.34 6.87 -0.03
C PHE A 237 8.35 7.49 -1.45
N MET A 238 8.31 8.81 -1.52
CA MET A 238 8.29 9.56 -2.78
C MET A 238 9.47 9.19 -3.69
N GLY A 239 9.21 9.10 -4.99
CA GLY A 239 10.19 8.70 -6.00
C GLY A 239 10.24 7.19 -6.27
N GLN A 240 9.79 6.36 -5.33
CA GLN A 240 9.73 4.91 -5.55
C GLN A 240 8.75 4.55 -6.66
N GLU A 241 7.68 5.32 -6.82
CA GLU A 241 6.62 5.10 -7.81
C GLU A 241 7.08 5.24 -9.26
N PHE A 242 8.23 5.85 -9.50
CA PHE A 242 8.85 5.91 -10.82
C PHE A 242 10.29 5.35 -10.85
N GLY A 243 10.71 4.68 -9.77
CA GLY A 243 12.01 3.99 -9.74
C GLY A 243 13.20 4.94 -9.58
N GLN A 244 13.09 5.95 -8.71
CA GLN A 244 14.22 6.83 -8.33
C GLN A 244 15.50 6.01 -8.15
N GLU A 245 16.55 6.34 -8.89
CA GLU A 245 17.81 5.59 -8.88
C GLU A 245 18.74 6.03 -7.75
N LYS A 246 18.76 7.32 -7.44
CA LYS A 246 19.58 7.89 -6.36
C LYS A 246 18.91 7.72 -5.02
N GLU A 247 19.71 7.63 -3.97
CA GLU A 247 19.22 7.79 -2.60
C GLU A 247 18.52 9.13 -2.44
N TRP A 248 17.57 9.17 -1.51
CA TRP A 248 16.94 10.43 -1.14
C TRP A 248 17.95 11.37 -0.48
N ASN A 249 17.86 12.64 -0.88
CA ASN A 249 18.66 13.71 -0.31
C ASN A 249 17.76 14.93 -0.15
N GLU A 250 17.54 15.37 1.08
CA GLU A 250 16.67 16.49 1.42
C GLU A 250 17.10 17.83 0.79
N LYS A 251 18.35 17.93 0.35
CA LYS A 251 18.92 19.13 -0.29
C LYS A 251 18.72 19.16 -1.80
N GLN A 252 18.12 18.13 -2.38
CA GLN A 252 17.96 18.00 -3.82
C GLN A 252 16.52 17.62 -4.17
N SER A 253 16.07 18.05 -5.35
CA SER A 253 14.83 17.56 -5.94
C SER A 253 14.94 16.08 -6.29
N LEU A 254 13.82 15.38 -6.37
CA LEU A 254 13.76 14.05 -6.99
C LEU A 254 14.21 14.14 -8.45
N SER A 255 14.72 13.03 -8.98
CA SER A 255 15.21 12.91 -10.37
C SER A 255 14.04 12.84 -11.36
N TRP A 256 13.28 13.93 -11.49
CA TRP A 256 12.10 14.00 -12.36
C TRP A 256 12.41 13.78 -13.83
N GLU A 257 13.67 14.02 -14.25
CA GLU A 257 14.21 13.73 -15.58
C GLU A 257 14.09 12.25 -15.97
N LEU A 258 14.06 11.33 -15.00
CA LEU A 258 13.85 9.90 -15.26
C LEU A 258 12.50 9.60 -15.92
N LEU A 259 11.52 10.49 -15.78
CA LEU A 259 10.22 10.32 -16.45
C LEU A 259 10.25 10.55 -17.97
N GLU A 260 11.36 11.06 -18.51
CA GLU A 260 11.60 11.11 -19.95
C GLU A 260 11.96 9.71 -20.49
N ASP A 261 12.44 8.81 -19.63
CA ASP A 261 12.74 7.44 -20.00
C ASP A 261 11.48 6.58 -19.97
N LYS A 262 11.32 5.77 -21.00
CA LYS A 262 10.13 4.93 -21.20
C LYS A 262 9.88 3.98 -20.04
N GLU A 263 10.91 3.37 -19.48
CA GLU A 263 10.81 2.35 -18.43
C GLU A 263 10.33 2.95 -17.10
N HIS A 264 10.86 4.11 -16.73
CA HIS A 264 10.45 4.85 -15.54
C HIS A 264 9.01 5.38 -15.67
N LEU A 265 8.63 5.88 -16.86
CA LEU A 265 7.25 6.29 -17.14
C LEU A 265 6.28 5.10 -17.11
N GLN A 266 6.69 3.93 -17.62
CA GLN A 266 5.90 2.70 -17.54
C GLN A 266 5.71 2.24 -16.10
N LEU A 267 6.75 2.30 -15.26
CA LEU A 267 6.64 1.99 -13.83
C LEU A 267 5.66 2.95 -13.12
N LYS A 268 5.74 4.25 -13.39
CA LYS A 268 4.78 5.22 -12.82
C LYS A 268 3.33 4.91 -13.22
N ASN A 269 3.10 4.59 -14.50
CA ASN A 269 1.78 4.19 -14.99
C ASN A 269 1.31 2.87 -14.37
N TYR A 270 2.22 1.92 -14.19
CA TYR A 270 1.98 0.69 -13.45
C TYR A 270 1.53 0.97 -12.01
N MET A 271 2.24 1.84 -11.27
CA MET A 271 1.88 2.19 -9.90
C MET A 271 0.50 2.84 -9.80
N ALA A 272 0.15 3.71 -10.75
CA ALA A 272 -1.20 4.28 -10.83
C ALA A 272 -2.28 3.20 -11.05
N ALA A 273 -2.02 2.23 -11.94
CA ALA A 273 -2.92 1.11 -12.19
C ALA A 273 -3.02 0.17 -10.98
N LEU A 274 -1.90 -0.12 -10.31
CA LEU A 274 -1.85 -0.95 -9.10
C LEU A 274 -2.64 -0.33 -7.95
N HIS A 275 -2.51 0.97 -7.72
CA HIS A 275 -3.32 1.70 -6.73
C HIS A 275 -4.81 1.71 -7.07
N ALA A 276 -5.15 1.89 -8.35
CA ALA A 276 -6.54 1.81 -8.80
C ALA A 276 -7.11 0.39 -8.58
N PHE A 277 -6.31 -0.64 -8.89
CA PHE A 277 -6.68 -2.03 -8.63
C PHE A 277 -6.90 -2.30 -7.14
N TYR A 278 -5.98 -1.85 -6.27
CA TYR A 278 -6.12 -1.98 -4.82
C TYR A 278 -7.43 -1.36 -4.31
N LYS A 279 -7.72 -0.11 -4.68
CA LYS A 279 -8.95 0.60 -4.29
C LYS A 279 -10.23 -0.08 -4.78
N ALA A 280 -10.19 -0.68 -5.97
CA ALA A 280 -11.35 -1.33 -6.58
C ALA A 280 -11.66 -2.72 -5.98
N ASN A 281 -10.72 -3.32 -5.23
CA ASN A 281 -10.83 -4.69 -4.74
C ASN A 281 -10.84 -4.75 -3.20
N PRO A 282 -12.02 -4.75 -2.56
CA PRO A 282 -12.15 -4.77 -1.10
C PRO A 282 -11.44 -5.95 -0.42
N ALA A 283 -11.25 -7.08 -1.11
CA ALA A 283 -10.51 -8.21 -0.60
C ALA A 283 -9.06 -7.88 -0.21
N LEU A 284 -8.48 -6.81 -0.75
CA LEU A 284 -7.10 -6.40 -0.47
C LEU A 284 -6.95 -5.53 0.79
N TYR A 285 -8.07 -5.03 1.38
CA TYR A 285 -7.97 -4.10 2.51
C TYR A 285 -9.08 -4.24 3.56
N GLN A 286 -10.23 -4.87 3.25
CA GLN A 286 -11.38 -4.85 4.16
C GLN A 286 -11.18 -5.72 5.41
N LEU A 287 -10.39 -6.78 5.29
CA LEU A 287 -10.06 -7.71 6.38
C LEU A 287 -8.55 -7.80 6.61
N ASP A 288 -7.82 -6.70 6.43
CA ASP A 288 -6.37 -6.66 6.58
C ASP A 288 -5.90 -7.02 8.01
N GLU A 289 -6.72 -6.71 8.98
CA GLU A 289 -6.43 -6.90 10.41
C GLU A 289 -7.03 -8.21 10.97
N LYS A 290 -7.52 -9.10 10.07
CA LYS A 290 -8.24 -10.31 10.48
C LYS A 290 -7.75 -11.54 9.71
N PRO A 291 -7.50 -12.66 10.39
CA PRO A 291 -7.04 -13.89 9.74
C PRO A 291 -7.96 -14.37 8.63
N GLU A 292 -9.28 -14.11 8.73
CA GLU A 292 -10.27 -14.54 7.75
C GLU A 292 -10.07 -13.87 6.37
N GLY A 293 -9.33 -12.75 6.31
CA GLY A 293 -9.00 -12.03 5.08
C GLY A 293 -7.92 -12.69 4.22
N PHE A 294 -7.23 -13.70 4.76
CA PHE A 294 -6.10 -14.37 4.11
C PHE A 294 -6.20 -15.90 4.26
N GLU A 295 -5.76 -16.63 3.26
CA GLU A 295 -5.58 -18.09 3.35
C GLU A 295 -4.48 -18.55 2.41
N TRP A 296 -3.51 -19.31 2.90
CA TRP A 296 -2.55 -19.98 2.04
C TRP A 296 -3.23 -21.04 1.16
N ILE A 297 -2.88 -21.05 -0.12
CA ILE A 297 -3.09 -22.18 -1.03
C ILE A 297 -1.82 -23.00 -1.06
N ASN A 298 -0.68 -22.36 -1.34
CA ASN A 298 0.63 -22.96 -1.26
C ASN A 298 1.66 -21.91 -0.87
N GLY A 299 2.12 -21.93 0.37
CA GLY A 299 3.15 -21.04 0.91
C GLY A 299 4.53 -21.71 1.01
N MET A 300 4.67 -22.96 0.59
CA MET A 300 5.88 -23.78 0.78
C MET A 300 6.57 -24.16 -0.54
N GLU A 301 6.25 -23.49 -1.65
CA GLU A 301 6.84 -23.77 -2.96
C GLU A 301 8.20 -23.04 -3.12
N TRP A 302 9.08 -23.22 -2.15
CA TRP A 302 10.36 -22.53 -2.06
C TRP A 302 11.31 -22.89 -3.21
N GLU A 303 11.30 -24.13 -3.72
CA GLU A 303 12.12 -24.56 -4.85
C GLU A 303 11.82 -23.78 -6.14
N LYS A 304 10.58 -23.33 -6.29
CA LYS A 304 10.12 -22.54 -7.44
C LYS A 304 9.99 -21.05 -7.13
N ASN A 305 10.25 -20.63 -5.89
CA ASN A 305 10.06 -19.25 -5.42
C ASN A 305 8.63 -18.74 -5.67
N LEU A 306 7.62 -19.56 -5.38
CA LEU A 306 6.21 -19.20 -5.57
C LEU A 306 5.51 -19.03 -4.22
N LEU A 307 4.66 -18.02 -4.14
CA LEU A 307 3.66 -17.88 -3.08
C LEU A 307 2.27 -17.83 -3.70
N ILE A 308 1.36 -18.65 -3.19
CA ILE A 308 -0.02 -18.74 -3.68
C ILE A 308 -0.97 -18.64 -2.49
N PHE A 309 -1.84 -17.65 -2.52
CA PHE A 309 -2.76 -17.39 -1.42
C PHE A 309 -4.07 -16.75 -1.88
N LEU A 310 -5.03 -16.69 -1.00
CA LEU A 310 -6.31 -16.02 -1.21
C LEU A 310 -6.36 -14.73 -0.39
N ARG A 311 -6.94 -13.69 -1.00
CA ARG A 311 -7.43 -12.52 -0.29
C ARG A 311 -8.96 -12.54 -0.34
N ARG A 312 -9.59 -12.18 0.79
CA ARG A 312 -11.03 -12.39 0.96
C ARG A 312 -11.71 -11.18 1.62
N THR A 313 -12.99 -11.07 1.32
CA THR A 313 -13.96 -10.37 2.17
C THR A 313 -14.87 -11.40 2.84
N ARG A 314 -15.90 -10.95 3.54
CA ARG A 314 -16.96 -11.84 4.05
C ARG A 314 -17.81 -12.47 2.94
N LYS A 315 -17.70 -11.98 1.69
CA LYS A 315 -18.43 -12.48 0.51
C LYS A 315 -17.52 -13.36 -0.33
N LYS A 316 -17.98 -14.56 -0.68
CA LYS A 316 -17.20 -15.51 -1.50
C LYS A 316 -16.88 -14.96 -2.89
N GLU A 317 -17.76 -14.16 -3.43
CA GLU A 317 -17.65 -13.57 -4.76
C GLU A 317 -16.48 -12.59 -4.88
N ASP A 318 -16.07 -11.98 -3.78
CA ASP A 318 -14.95 -11.03 -3.72
C ASP A 318 -13.60 -11.74 -3.53
N THR A 319 -13.57 -13.09 -3.51
CA THR A 319 -12.32 -13.85 -3.34
C THR A 319 -11.36 -13.61 -4.50
N LEU A 320 -10.14 -13.23 -4.19
CA LEU A 320 -9.03 -13.14 -5.12
C LEU A 320 -8.04 -14.28 -4.87
N LEU A 321 -7.63 -14.96 -5.93
CA LEU A 321 -6.49 -15.86 -5.94
C LEU A 321 -5.27 -15.05 -6.38
N VAL A 322 -4.26 -15.00 -5.54
CA VAL A 322 -3.01 -14.28 -5.76
C VAL A 322 -1.89 -15.28 -5.98
N ILE A 323 -1.10 -15.07 -7.01
CA ILE A 323 0.06 -15.87 -7.35
C ILE A 323 1.25 -14.93 -7.52
N CYS A 324 2.28 -15.11 -6.69
CA CYS A 324 3.52 -14.36 -6.76
C CYS A 324 4.63 -15.30 -7.25
N ASN A 325 5.25 -14.97 -8.36
CA ASN A 325 6.40 -15.67 -8.89
C ASN A 325 7.66 -14.81 -8.70
N PHE A 326 8.47 -15.17 -7.71
CA PHE A 326 9.72 -14.48 -7.41
C PHE A 326 10.93 -15.04 -8.18
N SER A 327 10.70 -16.06 -9.04
CA SER A 327 11.73 -16.61 -9.92
C SER A 327 11.71 -15.92 -11.29
N ASN A 328 12.80 -16.08 -12.04
CA ASN A 328 12.90 -15.68 -13.45
C ASN A 328 12.40 -16.76 -14.42
N VAL A 329 11.67 -17.77 -13.92
CA VAL A 329 11.15 -18.88 -14.71
C VAL A 329 9.69 -18.64 -15.10
N GLU A 330 9.38 -18.79 -16.38
CA GLU A 330 8.02 -18.87 -16.90
C GLU A 330 7.49 -20.30 -16.77
N TYR A 331 6.22 -20.46 -16.39
CA TYR A 331 5.54 -21.74 -16.33
C TYR A 331 4.32 -21.72 -17.26
N ASP A 332 4.30 -22.56 -18.29
CA ASP A 332 3.22 -22.60 -19.27
C ASP A 332 1.92 -23.23 -18.76
N ASP A 333 2.03 -24.29 -17.95
CA ASP A 333 0.91 -25.10 -17.48
C ASP A 333 1.00 -25.41 -15.99
N PHE A 334 1.04 -24.37 -15.16
CA PHE A 334 1.12 -24.54 -13.71
C PHE A 334 -0.26 -24.81 -13.12
N ARG A 335 -0.39 -25.93 -12.40
CA ARG A 335 -1.66 -26.32 -11.74
C ARG A 335 -1.71 -25.78 -10.33
N ILE A 336 -2.86 -25.20 -9.96
CA ILE A 336 -3.08 -24.56 -8.66
C ILE A 336 -4.42 -25.03 -8.11
N GLY A 337 -4.42 -25.44 -6.84
CA GLY A 337 -5.63 -25.72 -6.09
C GLY A 337 -6.50 -24.48 -5.89
N VAL A 338 -7.81 -24.62 -6.02
CA VAL A 338 -8.75 -23.51 -5.80
C VAL A 338 -9.89 -23.91 -4.86
N PRO A 339 -10.37 -22.96 -4.02
CA PRO A 339 -11.35 -23.26 -2.97
C PRO A 339 -12.75 -23.58 -3.52
N TYR A 340 -13.10 -23.02 -4.67
CA TYR A 340 -14.46 -23.13 -5.21
C TYR A 340 -14.45 -23.61 -6.64
N PRO A 341 -15.42 -24.46 -7.02
CA PRO A 341 -15.65 -24.76 -8.43
C PRO A 341 -16.24 -23.55 -9.15
N GLY A 342 -15.66 -23.16 -10.30
CA GLY A 342 -16.14 -22.00 -11.04
C GLY A 342 -15.18 -21.45 -12.06
N LYS A 343 -15.39 -20.17 -12.37
CA LYS A 343 -14.62 -19.39 -13.34
C LYS A 343 -13.59 -18.55 -12.60
N TYR A 344 -12.36 -18.55 -13.09
CA TYR A 344 -11.25 -17.72 -12.59
C TYR A 344 -10.75 -16.85 -13.73
N LYS A 345 -10.81 -15.53 -13.56
CA LYS A 345 -10.39 -14.55 -14.58
C LYS A 345 -9.22 -13.74 -14.05
N GLU A 346 -8.13 -13.68 -14.80
CA GLU A 346 -7.04 -12.78 -14.50
C GLU A 346 -7.53 -11.33 -14.55
N MET A 347 -7.32 -10.60 -13.47
CA MET A 347 -7.76 -9.21 -13.29
C MET A 347 -6.60 -8.24 -13.24
N PHE A 348 -5.45 -8.71 -12.82
CA PHE A 348 -4.22 -7.93 -12.71
C PHE A 348 -3.02 -8.84 -13.00
N ASN A 349 -2.06 -8.29 -13.73
CA ASN A 349 -0.79 -8.94 -14.04
C ASN A 349 0.30 -7.87 -14.06
N SER A 350 1.27 -7.96 -13.14
CA SER A 350 2.37 -7.01 -13.05
C SER A 350 3.35 -7.10 -14.23
N ASP A 351 3.30 -8.20 -15.00
CA ASP A 351 4.13 -8.44 -16.19
C ASP A 351 3.42 -8.09 -17.52
N ALA A 352 2.36 -7.29 -17.48
CA ALA A 352 1.69 -6.86 -18.71
C ALA A 352 2.62 -5.96 -19.56
N GLU A 353 2.55 -6.10 -20.90
CA GLU A 353 3.34 -5.32 -21.86
C GLU A 353 3.16 -3.81 -21.67
N SER A 354 1.97 -3.36 -21.29
CA SER A 354 1.67 -1.95 -21.02
C SER A 354 2.53 -1.35 -19.90
N TYR A 355 3.07 -2.20 -19.03
CA TYR A 355 3.94 -1.82 -17.90
C TYR A 355 5.42 -2.15 -18.15
N GLY A 356 5.78 -2.53 -19.37
CA GLY A 356 7.15 -2.93 -19.71
C GLY A 356 7.47 -4.38 -19.32
N GLY A 357 6.45 -5.22 -19.13
CA GLY A 357 6.61 -6.66 -18.93
C GLY A 357 6.65 -7.45 -20.22
N THR A 358 6.81 -8.77 -20.10
CA THR A 358 6.88 -9.71 -21.25
C THR A 358 5.51 -10.00 -21.85
N GLY A 359 4.41 -9.70 -21.16
CA GLY A 359 3.05 -9.97 -21.60
C GLY A 359 2.58 -11.41 -21.38
N VAL A 360 3.36 -12.21 -20.67
CA VAL A 360 2.94 -13.59 -20.33
C VAL A 360 1.76 -13.54 -19.36
N GLY A 361 0.61 -14.09 -19.75
CA GLY A 361 -0.61 -14.01 -18.96
C GLY A 361 -1.73 -14.93 -19.41
N ASN A 362 -2.92 -14.75 -18.82
CA ASN A 362 -4.08 -15.63 -19.00
C ASN A 362 -5.31 -14.85 -19.51
N PRO A 363 -5.35 -14.46 -20.80
CA PRO A 363 -6.43 -13.63 -21.34
C PRO A 363 -7.78 -14.35 -21.35
N ARG A 364 -7.78 -15.70 -21.31
CA ARG A 364 -9.02 -16.51 -21.29
C ARG A 364 -9.35 -16.91 -19.85
N VAL A 365 -10.66 -16.87 -19.54
CA VAL A 365 -11.19 -17.37 -18.27
C VAL A 365 -10.80 -18.84 -18.08
N LYS A 366 -10.28 -19.17 -16.91
CA LYS A 366 -9.94 -20.55 -16.52
C LYS A 366 -11.13 -21.18 -15.80
N MET A 367 -11.55 -22.33 -16.29
CA MET A 367 -12.58 -23.13 -15.61
C MET A 367 -11.93 -24.13 -14.68
N SER A 368 -12.38 -24.18 -13.40
CA SER A 368 -11.88 -25.17 -12.47
C SER A 368 -12.28 -26.59 -12.90
N LYS A 369 -11.38 -27.55 -12.68
CA LYS A 369 -11.59 -28.98 -12.89
C LYS A 369 -11.60 -29.68 -11.54
N LYS A 370 -12.36 -30.80 -11.44
CA LYS A 370 -12.32 -31.71 -10.29
C LYS A 370 -11.02 -32.53 -10.32
N THR A 371 -9.92 -31.86 -10.14
CA THR A 371 -8.59 -32.47 -10.04
C THR A 371 -7.96 -31.90 -8.79
N GLU A 372 -7.57 -32.78 -7.88
CA GLU A 372 -6.98 -32.39 -6.60
C GLU A 372 -5.60 -31.77 -6.80
N CYS A 373 -5.34 -30.67 -6.09
CA CYS A 373 -4.06 -29.97 -6.06
C CYS A 373 -4.04 -29.08 -4.81
N ASP A 374 -2.88 -28.92 -4.16
CA ASP A 374 -2.68 -28.05 -2.99
C ASP A 374 -3.77 -28.29 -1.93
N GLU A 375 -4.07 -29.54 -1.61
CA GLU A 375 -5.13 -29.97 -0.68
C GLU A 375 -6.53 -29.46 -1.01
N ARG A 376 -6.77 -29.04 -2.25
CA ARG A 376 -8.08 -28.58 -2.77
C ARG A 376 -8.64 -29.59 -3.76
N LYS A 377 -9.96 -29.83 -3.66
CA LYS A 377 -10.67 -30.77 -4.56
C LYS A 377 -10.78 -30.29 -6.00
N ASN A 378 -10.56 -29.00 -6.24
CA ASN A 378 -10.62 -28.36 -7.54
C ASN A 378 -9.33 -27.64 -7.83
N SER A 379 -8.96 -27.58 -9.10
CA SER A 379 -7.78 -26.85 -9.57
C SER A 379 -8.02 -26.13 -10.88
N ILE A 380 -7.20 -25.14 -11.16
CA ILE A 380 -7.06 -24.48 -12.46
C ILE A 380 -5.63 -24.68 -12.98
N THR A 381 -5.44 -24.51 -14.28
CA THR A 381 -4.12 -24.51 -14.91
C THR A 381 -3.89 -23.15 -15.55
N VAL A 382 -2.79 -22.50 -15.23
CA VAL A 382 -2.46 -21.13 -15.63
C VAL A 382 -1.03 -21.03 -16.17
N LYS A 383 -0.78 -20.00 -16.98
CA LYS A 383 0.57 -19.53 -17.27
C LYS A 383 1.03 -18.61 -16.16
N LEU A 384 2.27 -18.77 -15.70
CA LEU A 384 2.88 -17.87 -14.74
C LEU A 384 4.03 -17.10 -15.41
N ALA A 385 3.91 -15.79 -15.40
CA ALA A 385 4.97 -14.91 -15.86
C ALA A 385 6.15 -14.90 -14.85
N PRO A 386 7.38 -14.71 -15.31
CA PRO A 386 8.53 -14.56 -14.43
C PRO A 386 8.46 -13.22 -13.67
N LEU A 387 9.05 -13.15 -12.49
CA LEU A 387 9.14 -11.92 -11.67
C LEU A 387 7.83 -11.14 -11.62
N SER A 388 6.73 -11.82 -11.25
CA SER A 388 5.39 -11.24 -11.39
C SER A 388 4.43 -11.57 -10.24
N VAL A 389 3.41 -10.74 -10.14
CA VAL A 389 2.18 -11.04 -9.37
C VAL A 389 1.02 -11.08 -10.35
N GLN A 390 0.27 -12.18 -10.34
CA GLN A 390 -0.95 -12.37 -11.10
C GLN A 390 -2.12 -12.58 -10.15
N VAL A 391 -3.22 -11.85 -10.37
CA VAL A 391 -4.40 -11.90 -9.50
C VAL A 391 -5.63 -12.30 -10.30
N PHE A 392 -6.33 -13.31 -9.80
CA PHE A 392 -7.54 -13.85 -10.44
C PHE A 392 -8.76 -13.61 -9.55
N SER A 393 -9.86 -13.13 -10.15
CA SER A 393 -11.17 -13.07 -9.51
C SER A 393 -11.93 -14.39 -9.69
N TYR A 394 -12.70 -14.75 -8.68
CA TYR A 394 -13.59 -15.88 -8.73
C TYR A 394 -15.01 -15.47 -9.17
N THR A 395 -15.63 -16.28 -10.01
CA THR A 395 -17.05 -16.16 -10.33
C THR A 395 -17.72 -17.52 -10.25
N LYS A 396 -18.84 -17.57 -9.51
CA LYS A 396 -19.64 -18.80 -9.37
C LYS A 396 -20.16 -19.27 -10.74
N PRO A 397 -20.19 -20.58 -11.02
CA PRO A 397 -20.84 -21.10 -12.21
C PRO A 397 -22.31 -20.67 -12.23
N GLU A 398 -22.81 -20.26 -13.39
CA GLU A 398 -24.24 -20.09 -13.57
C GLU A 398 -24.92 -21.45 -13.38
N THR A 399 -25.75 -21.60 -12.37
CA THR A 399 -26.58 -22.79 -12.20
C THR A 399 -27.56 -22.83 -13.36
N GLY A 400 -27.61 -23.92 -14.11
CA GLY A 400 -28.32 -24.10 -15.37
C GLY A 400 -29.84 -23.85 -15.43
N ALA A 401 -30.42 -23.19 -14.39
CA ALA A 401 -31.79 -22.72 -14.35
C ALA A 401 -32.02 -21.44 -15.20
N ALA A 402 -30.95 -20.64 -15.45
CA ALA A 402 -31.05 -19.43 -16.27
C ALA A 402 -30.87 -19.72 -17.79
N SER A 403 -30.11 -20.78 -18.15
CA SER A 403 -29.91 -21.16 -19.57
C SER A 403 -31.18 -21.69 -20.23
N ASN A 404 -32.08 -22.33 -19.46
CA ASN A 404 -33.35 -22.81 -19.98
C ASN A 404 -34.39 -21.70 -20.23
N LYS A 405 -34.31 -20.56 -19.50
CA LYS A 405 -35.19 -19.41 -19.76
C LYS A 405 -34.77 -18.63 -21.02
N SER A 406 -33.45 -18.49 -21.23
CA SER A 406 -32.91 -17.82 -22.44
C SER A 406 -33.10 -18.68 -23.71
N ALA A 407 -32.91 -19.99 -23.60
CA ALA A 407 -33.17 -20.91 -24.70
C ALA A 407 -34.67 -20.99 -25.05
N LYS A 408 -35.58 -21.06 -24.06
CA LYS A 408 -37.05 -21.02 -24.28
C LYS A 408 -37.50 -19.65 -24.83
N ALA A 409 -36.90 -18.55 -24.41
CA ALA A 409 -37.21 -17.23 -24.97
C ALA A 409 -36.73 -17.06 -26.41
N LYS A 410 -35.58 -17.60 -26.79
CA LYS A 410 -35.07 -17.61 -28.17
C LYS A 410 -35.89 -18.56 -29.08
N THR A 411 -36.32 -19.70 -28.55
CA THR A 411 -37.20 -20.64 -29.30
C THR A 411 -38.60 -20.08 -29.46
N ALA A 412 -39.15 -19.39 -28.45
CA ALA A 412 -40.43 -18.71 -28.53
C ALA A 412 -40.40 -17.50 -29.50
N ALA A 413 -39.30 -16.74 -29.52
CA ALA A 413 -39.08 -15.63 -30.45
C ALA A 413 -38.94 -16.12 -31.89
N LYS A 414 -38.28 -17.27 -32.12
CA LYS A 414 -38.14 -17.89 -33.45
C LYS A 414 -39.45 -18.46 -33.96
N ALA A 415 -40.25 -19.10 -33.08
CA ALA A 415 -41.61 -19.59 -33.43
C ALA A 415 -42.62 -18.45 -33.66
N ALA A 416 -42.44 -17.29 -33.01
CA ALA A 416 -43.27 -16.10 -33.25
C ALA A 416 -42.91 -15.38 -34.57
N ALA A 417 -41.63 -15.47 -35.00
CA ALA A 417 -41.18 -14.93 -36.29
C ALA A 417 -41.64 -15.78 -37.47
N GLU A 418 -41.70 -17.10 -37.32
CA GLU A 418 -42.15 -18.03 -38.39
C GLU A 418 -43.68 -18.02 -38.59
N LYS A 419 -44.48 -17.57 -37.60
CA LYS A 419 -45.95 -17.38 -37.75
C LYS A 419 -46.37 -16.07 -38.43
N LYS A 420 -45.46 -15.13 -38.69
CA LYS A 420 -45.74 -13.85 -39.35
C LYS A 420 -45.44 -13.84 -40.85
N THR A 421 -44.92 -14.91 -41.41
CA THR A 421 -44.58 -15.00 -42.85
C THR A 421 -45.59 -15.72 -43.75
N GLY A 422 -46.82 -15.93 -43.28
CA GLY A 422 -47.88 -16.63 -44.05
C GLY A 422 -49.12 -15.78 -44.23
N LYS A 423 -49.07 -14.70 -45.00
CA LYS A 423 -50.25 -14.16 -45.78
C LYS A 423 -49.71 -13.24 -46.87
N LYS A 424 -49.92 -13.76 -48.08
CA LYS A 424 -49.68 -13.07 -49.35
C LYS A 424 -50.72 -11.97 -49.61
N GLY A 425 -50.27 -10.85 -50.18
CA GLY A 425 -51.07 -9.83 -50.79
C GLY A 425 -50.18 -8.81 -51.51
N LYS A 426 -50.20 -8.81 -52.83
CA LYS A 426 -49.49 -7.98 -53.82
C LYS A 426 -50.31 -6.71 -54.15
N PRO A 427 -49.77 -5.74 -54.95
CA PRO A 427 -48.77 -4.74 -54.77
C PRO A 427 -49.29 -3.32 -55.11
N ALA A 428 -48.57 -2.27 -54.78
CA ALA A 428 -48.41 -1.04 -55.61
C ALA A 428 -47.61 0.03 -54.87
N GLY A 429 -46.50 0.44 -55.44
CA GLY A 429 -46.32 1.75 -56.09
C GLY A 429 -45.59 2.81 -55.29
N LYS A 430 -44.28 3.06 -55.58
CA LYS A 430 -43.60 4.37 -55.60
C LYS A 430 -43.63 5.20 -54.31
N THR A 431 -42.54 5.58 -53.69
CA THR A 431 -41.54 6.58 -54.07
C THR A 431 -40.42 6.62 -53.03
N GLU A 432 -39.20 6.65 -53.53
CA GLU A 432 -37.98 7.00 -52.79
C GLU A 432 -37.97 8.49 -52.39
N GLU A 433 -37.03 8.79 -51.52
CA GLU A 433 -36.56 10.10 -51.05
C GLU A 433 -37.25 10.68 -49.83
N ALA A 434 -36.39 10.82 -48.84
CA ALA A 434 -36.36 11.79 -47.76
C ALA A 434 -36.35 11.19 -46.34
N VAL A 435 -35.21 10.69 -45.91
CA VAL A 435 -34.76 10.79 -44.49
C VAL A 435 -33.23 10.51 -44.40
N LYS A 436 -32.43 11.47 -44.82
CA LYS A 436 -31.02 11.62 -44.42
C LYS A 436 -30.72 13.09 -44.31
N ALA A 437 -31.00 13.70 -43.20
CA ALA A 437 -30.39 14.96 -42.75
C ALA A 437 -31.02 15.51 -41.46
N VAL A 438 -30.84 14.88 -40.32
CA VAL A 438 -30.97 15.54 -39.01
C VAL A 438 -30.23 14.69 -37.97
N LYS A 439 -28.89 14.75 -37.99
CA LYS A 439 -28.04 14.37 -36.83
C LYS A 439 -26.55 14.76 -37.03
N ALA A 440 -26.32 15.99 -37.39
CA ALA A 440 -24.95 16.55 -37.36
C ALA A 440 -25.00 18.08 -37.29
N LYS A 441 -25.54 18.66 -36.21
CA LYS A 441 -25.43 20.10 -35.92
C LYS A 441 -25.76 20.43 -34.44
N LYS A 442 -25.18 19.71 -33.47
CA LYS A 442 -25.35 20.10 -32.04
C LYS A 442 -24.12 19.92 -31.17
N THR A 443 -22.94 19.62 -31.72
CA THR A 443 -21.72 19.39 -30.90
C THR A 443 -20.59 20.40 -31.14
N THR A 444 -20.77 21.44 -31.95
CA THR A 444 -19.69 22.38 -32.29
C THR A 444 -19.87 23.81 -31.72
N LYS A 445 -20.90 24.07 -30.92
CA LYS A 445 -21.11 25.44 -30.34
C LYS A 445 -20.76 25.55 -28.85
N THR A 446 -20.39 24.49 -28.16
CA THR A 446 -20.06 24.53 -26.70
C THR A 446 -18.55 24.58 -26.43
N ALA A 447 -17.70 24.21 -27.40
CA ALA A 447 -16.24 24.25 -27.25
C ALA A 447 -15.60 25.61 -27.50
N GLN A 448 -16.19 26.42 -28.36
CA GLN A 448 -15.61 27.75 -28.69
C GLN A 448 -15.94 28.89 -27.70
N LYS A 449 -16.80 28.63 -26.70
CA LYS A 449 -17.15 29.64 -25.68
C LYS A 449 -16.33 29.50 -24.38
N ALA A 450 -15.57 28.40 -24.22
CA ALA A 450 -14.71 28.15 -23.05
C ALA A 450 -13.28 28.71 -23.25
N GLU A 451 -12.74 28.73 -24.47
CA GLU A 451 -11.39 29.21 -24.75
C GLU A 451 -11.27 30.75 -24.73
N LYS A 452 -12.35 31.47 -24.99
CA LYS A 452 -12.33 32.96 -25.01
C LYS A 452 -12.41 33.59 -23.60
N LYS A 453 -12.72 32.83 -22.55
CA LYS A 453 -12.77 33.33 -21.17
C LYS A 453 -11.50 33.12 -20.38
N VAL A 454 -10.57 32.29 -20.87
CA VAL A 454 -9.29 32.01 -20.19
C VAL A 454 -8.21 32.99 -20.66
N SER A 455 -8.24 33.46 -21.91
CA SER A 455 -7.24 34.43 -22.43
C SER A 455 -7.41 35.85 -21.89
N GLU A 456 -8.62 36.29 -21.51
CA GLU A 456 -8.85 37.64 -20.97
C GLU A 456 -8.54 37.76 -19.47
N LYS A 457 -8.37 36.68 -18.73
CA LYS A 457 -8.00 36.70 -17.30
C LYS A 457 -6.49 36.73 -17.07
N THR A 458 -5.70 36.26 -18.02
CA THR A 458 -4.23 36.17 -17.90
C THR A 458 -3.54 37.50 -18.26
N VAL A 459 -4.18 38.34 -19.08
CA VAL A 459 -3.61 39.65 -19.47
C VAL A 459 -3.81 40.71 -18.38
N LYS A 460 -4.89 40.63 -17.57
CA LYS A 460 -5.13 41.62 -16.50
C LYS A 460 -4.32 41.40 -15.23
N THR A 461 -3.63 40.26 -15.08
CA THR A 461 -2.80 39.95 -13.89
C THR A 461 -1.32 40.31 -14.12
N ALA A 462 -0.89 40.48 -15.36
CA ALA A 462 0.48 40.85 -15.70
C ALA A 462 0.75 42.38 -15.61
N GLU A 463 -0.27 43.23 -15.83
CA GLU A 463 -0.11 44.70 -15.78
C GLU A 463 -0.17 45.29 -14.35
N LYS A 464 -0.51 44.49 -13.32
CA LYS A 464 -0.60 44.97 -11.93
C LYS A 464 0.65 44.68 -11.08
N LYS A 465 1.71 44.11 -11.67
CA LYS A 465 2.98 43.77 -10.97
C LYS A 465 4.19 44.61 -11.41
N GLN A 466 4.02 45.64 -12.25
CA GLN A 466 5.12 46.53 -12.67
C GLN A 466 5.05 47.97 -12.14
N GLY A 467 4.31 48.24 -11.12
CA GLY A 467 4.18 49.58 -10.59
C GLY A 467 4.29 49.67 -9.07
N THR A 468 5.42 49.28 -8.49
CA THR A 468 5.88 49.75 -7.16
C THR A 468 7.32 49.27 -6.94
N THR A 469 8.26 50.06 -7.40
CA THR A 469 9.61 50.14 -6.83
C THR A 469 10.14 51.54 -7.13
N THR A 470 9.97 52.41 -6.18
CA THR A 470 10.83 53.53 -5.83
C THR A 470 10.86 53.63 -4.34
#